data_ab4dd949bd6c53b7c69a0a7728044238
#
_entry.id   ab4dd949bd6c53b7c69a0a7728044238
#
_cell.length_a   1.000
_cell.length_b   1.000
_cell.length_c   1.000
_cell.angle_alpha   90.00
_cell.angle_beta   90.00
_cell.angle_gamma   90.00
#
_symmetry.space_group_name_H-M   'P 1'
#
loop_
_entity.id
_entity.type
_entity.pdbx_description
1 polymer ?
#
loop_
_entity_poly.entity_id
_entity_poly.type
_entity_poly.pdbx_seq_one_letter_code
_entity_poly.pdbx_strand_id
1 'polypeptide(L)'
;GRYVVGRGPGSFTGVRIGISTAKGLARGANVPLLGVSTLDACAWTAWKAGVRGKLGVLADAMRGEVYPALYVLGDEGLERLFERERVVKAAMALDEWRQTADWDQVQLTGDGLVRYGKLLGEDETARCVERDLWWPSGEGLLMAHAAGDGDPARVLPIYTRLSDAEENERKRLGLVESAQSEVTGVADELAGRHLQFRPMGAADAEGASALETACFEGAGHEAWTPGMFLSELGEDVAAPRSWWVAHDDGKLLGLAGGMVVDGDVQILDVAVDPAHRREGIARKLLSHVSYDAQMLGCTTASLEVEDGNEGAIALYNALGFTEAGRRRGYYGAGKDAI
;
A
#
# COMPACT_ATOMS: atom_id res chain seq x y z
N GLY A 1 7.15 -25.12 18.47
CA GLY A 1 6.40 -25.14 17.20
C GLY A 1 5.71 -23.81 16.96
N ARG A 2 5.29 -23.54 15.73
CA ARG A 2 4.54 -22.36 15.32
C ARG A 2 3.62 -22.72 14.16
N TYR A 3 2.56 -21.96 13.96
CA TYR A 3 1.74 -22.04 12.75
C TYR A 3 2.10 -20.90 11.80
N VAL A 4 1.93 -21.14 10.50
CA VAL A 4 2.05 -20.13 9.44
C VAL A 4 0.78 -20.16 8.61
N VAL A 5 0.24 -19.00 8.24
CA VAL A 5 -0.97 -18.88 7.43
C VAL A 5 -0.81 -17.81 6.35
N GLY A 6 -1.34 -18.07 5.16
CA GLY A 6 -1.44 -17.06 4.12
C GLY A 6 -2.47 -15.99 4.51
N ARG A 7 -2.07 -14.72 4.43
CA ARG A 7 -2.92 -13.56 4.73
C ARG A 7 -3.65 -13.03 3.50
N GLY A 8 -3.44 -13.63 2.35
CA GLY A 8 -3.81 -13.10 1.05
C GLY A 8 -2.62 -12.42 0.38
N PRO A 9 -2.84 -11.70 -0.72
CA PRO A 9 -4.16 -11.49 -1.33
C PRO A 9 -4.77 -12.78 -1.89
N GLY A 10 -6.09 -12.79 -2.05
CA GLY A 10 -6.83 -13.95 -2.53
C GLY A 10 -8.34 -13.84 -2.25
N SER A 11 -9.06 -14.97 -2.30
CA SER A 11 -10.50 -15.00 -2.01
C SER A 11 -10.82 -14.39 -0.64
N PHE A 12 -11.64 -13.33 -0.61
CA PHE A 12 -12.04 -12.61 0.60
C PHE A 12 -12.54 -13.55 1.72
N THR A 13 -13.46 -14.45 1.39
CA THR A 13 -13.99 -15.42 2.33
C THR A 13 -12.95 -16.47 2.71
N GLY A 14 -12.20 -16.98 1.72
CA GLY A 14 -11.19 -18.01 1.94
C GLY A 14 -10.07 -17.57 2.88
N VAL A 15 -9.56 -16.37 2.69
CA VAL A 15 -8.51 -15.79 3.55
C VAL A 15 -9.01 -15.61 4.99
N ARG A 16 -10.22 -15.07 5.18
CA ARG A 16 -10.81 -14.91 6.52
C ARG A 16 -11.02 -16.24 7.24
N ILE A 17 -11.58 -17.25 6.56
CA ILE A 17 -11.77 -18.58 7.13
C ILE A 17 -10.40 -19.18 7.51
N GLY A 18 -9.42 -19.12 6.61
CA GLY A 18 -8.08 -19.64 6.85
C GLY A 18 -7.41 -19.02 8.08
N ILE A 19 -7.42 -17.68 8.17
CA ILE A 19 -6.85 -16.96 9.32
C ILE A 19 -7.61 -17.28 10.61
N SER A 20 -8.95 -17.28 10.60
CA SER A 20 -9.75 -17.57 11.78
C SER A 20 -9.51 -19.00 12.31
N THR A 21 -9.43 -19.97 11.41
CA THR A 21 -9.08 -21.34 11.73
C THR A 21 -7.68 -21.45 12.33
N ALA A 22 -6.69 -20.81 11.68
CA ALA A 22 -5.30 -20.80 12.15
C ALA A 22 -5.18 -20.14 13.53
N LYS A 23 -5.90 -19.02 13.78
CA LYS A 23 -5.98 -18.39 15.11
C LYS A 23 -6.55 -19.31 16.17
N GLY A 24 -7.63 -20.04 15.86
CA GLY A 24 -8.22 -21.03 16.75
C GLY A 24 -7.24 -22.15 17.11
N LEU A 25 -6.57 -22.71 16.11
CA LEU A 25 -5.56 -23.76 16.31
C LEU A 25 -4.35 -23.26 17.13
N ALA A 26 -3.83 -22.06 16.80
CA ALA A 26 -2.68 -21.49 17.49
C ALA A 26 -3.00 -21.23 18.98
N ARG A 27 -4.18 -20.66 19.27
CA ARG A 27 -4.65 -20.47 20.64
C ARG A 27 -4.85 -21.79 21.39
N GLY A 28 -5.49 -22.79 20.75
CA GLY A 28 -5.74 -24.10 21.37
C GLY A 28 -4.44 -24.85 21.67
N ALA A 29 -3.43 -24.73 20.83
CA ALA A 29 -2.11 -25.34 21.01
C ALA A 29 -1.12 -24.46 21.81
N ASN A 30 -1.49 -23.23 22.14
CA ASN A 30 -0.63 -22.22 22.79
C ASN A 30 0.72 -22.05 22.07
N VAL A 31 0.66 -21.84 20.74
CA VAL A 31 1.84 -21.61 19.88
C VAL A 31 1.69 -20.32 19.08
N PRO A 32 2.80 -19.68 18.68
CA PRO A 32 2.79 -18.51 17.81
C PRO A 32 2.09 -18.78 16.47
N LEU A 33 1.45 -17.75 15.91
CA LEU A 33 0.90 -17.73 14.56
C LEU A 33 1.57 -16.62 13.76
N LEU A 34 2.14 -16.96 12.61
CA LEU A 34 2.74 -16.03 11.66
C LEU A 34 1.86 -15.92 10.42
N GLY A 35 1.67 -14.68 9.95
CA GLY A 35 0.93 -14.42 8.73
C GLY A 35 1.89 -13.96 7.61
N VAL A 36 1.78 -14.56 6.42
CA VAL A 36 2.64 -14.28 5.27
C VAL A 36 1.81 -13.90 4.05
N SER A 37 2.39 -13.12 3.12
CA SER A 37 1.77 -12.85 1.84
C SER A 37 1.64 -14.14 1.02
N THR A 38 0.47 -14.34 0.43
CA THR A 38 0.23 -15.50 -0.47
C THR A 38 1.09 -15.39 -1.74
N LEU A 39 1.39 -14.16 -2.20
CA LEU A 39 2.27 -13.93 -3.35
C LEU A 39 3.71 -14.32 -3.03
N ASP A 40 4.20 -13.96 -1.84
CA ASP A 40 5.54 -14.36 -1.39
C ASP A 40 5.64 -15.88 -1.26
N ALA A 41 4.61 -16.53 -0.71
CA ALA A 41 4.56 -17.99 -0.62
C ALA A 41 4.59 -18.66 -2.01
N CYS A 42 3.96 -18.06 -3.02
CA CYS A 42 4.01 -18.54 -4.40
C CYS A 42 5.43 -18.41 -4.98
N ALA A 43 6.09 -17.27 -4.76
CA ALA A 43 7.48 -17.06 -5.20
C ALA A 43 8.46 -18.02 -4.50
N TRP A 44 8.30 -18.25 -3.19
CA TRP A 44 9.09 -19.23 -2.45
C TRP A 44 8.86 -20.68 -2.92
N THR A 45 7.63 -20.99 -3.36
CA THR A 45 7.33 -22.30 -3.97
C THR A 45 8.15 -22.52 -5.24
N ALA A 46 8.20 -21.52 -6.12
CA ALA A 46 8.99 -21.56 -7.34
C ALA A 46 10.50 -21.61 -7.01
N TRP A 47 10.96 -20.82 -6.07
CA TRP A 47 12.36 -20.82 -5.62
C TRP A 47 12.80 -22.21 -5.12
N LYS A 48 11.97 -22.85 -4.29
CA LYS A 48 12.22 -24.21 -3.76
C LYS A 48 12.31 -25.27 -4.87
N ALA A 49 11.55 -25.10 -5.95
CA ALA A 49 11.58 -25.95 -7.13
C ALA A 49 12.81 -25.69 -8.05
N GLY A 50 13.68 -24.75 -7.68
CA GLY A 50 14.90 -24.44 -8.43
C GLY A 50 14.76 -23.30 -9.44
N VAL A 51 13.62 -22.60 -9.50
CA VAL A 51 13.46 -21.40 -10.33
C VAL A 51 14.40 -20.31 -9.83
N ARG A 52 15.12 -19.66 -10.75
CA ARG A 52 16.07 -18.58 -10.48
C ARG A 52 15.90 -17.44 -11.48
N GLY A 53 16.37 -16.24 -11.11
CA GLY A 53 16.25 -15.04 -11.93
C GLY A 53 14.96 -14.27 -11.62
N LYS A 54 14.45 -13.50 -12.59
CA LYS A 54 13.25 -12.69 -12.41
C LYS A 54 11.98 -13.54 -12.52
N LEU A 55 11.06 -13.36 -11.59
CA LEU A 55 9.79 -14.07 -11.52
C LEU A 55 8.63 -13.09 -11.35
N GLY A 56 7.66 -13.13 -12.26
CA GLY A 56 6.38 -12.46 -12.15
C GLY A 56 5.31 -13.40 -11.59
N VAL A 57 4.68 -13.03 -10.49
CA VAL A 57 3.54 -13.73 -9.92
C VAL A 57 2.26 -13.01 -10.31
N LEU A 58 1.32 -13.70 -10.95
CA LEU A 58 -0.01 -13.21 -11.29
C LEU A 58 -1.04 -14.05 -10.53
N ALA A 59 -1.52 -13.56 -9.39
CA ALA A 59 -2.60 -14.25 -8.68
C ALA A 59 -3.97 -13.69 -9.11
N ASP A 60 -4.99 -14.57 -9.22
CA ASP A 60 -6.33 -14.19 -9.66
C ASP A 60 -7.07 -13.33 -8.61
N ALA A 61 -7.44 -12.12 -8.99
CA ALA A 61 -8.29 -11.23 -8.19
C ALA A 61 -9.75 -11.23 -8.66
N MET A 62 -10.12 -12.14 -9.55
CA MET A 62 -11.45 -12.21 -10.20
C MET A 62 -11.75 -10.99 -11.09
N ARG A 63 -12.89 -10.99 -11.81
CA ARG A 63 -13.42 -9.85 -12.59
C ARG A 63 -12.47 -9.24 -13.64
N GLY A 64 -11.52 -10.02 -14.15
CA GLY A 64 -10.52 -9.54 -15.11
C GLY A 64 -9.30 -8.89 -14.46
N GLU A 65 -9.15 -9.02 -13.16
CA GLU A 65 -8.09 -8.43 -12.34
C GLU A 65 -7.14 -9.48 -11.77
N VAL A 66 -5.93 -9.02 -11.44
CA VAL A 66 -4.87 -9.84 -10.84
C VAL A 66 -4.18 -9.08 -9.71
N TYR A 67 -3.53 -9.84 -8.84
CA TYR A 67 -2.54 -9.35 -7.89
C TYR A 67 -1.15 -9.58 -8.48
N PRO A 68 -0.52 -8.59 -9.14
CA PRO A 68 0.80 -8.75 -9.72
C PRO A 68 1.89 -8.50 -8.68
N ALA A 69 2.94 -9.32 -8.72
CA ALA A 69 4.16 -9.10 -7.95
C ALA A 69 5.39 -9.55 -8.74
N LEU A 70 6.51 -8.83 -8.61
CA LEU A 70 7.77 -9.14 -9.23
C LEU A 70 8.83 -9.45 -8.17
N TYR A 71 9.63 -10.49 -8.44
CA TYR A 71 10.68 -10.97 -7.56
C TYR A 71 11.97 -11.20 -8.32
N VAL A 72 13.09 -11.15 -7.61
CA VAL A 72 14.38 -11.67 -8.04
C VAL A 72 14.73 -12.88 -7.17
N LEU A 73 14.88 -14.03 -7.77
CA LEU A 73 15.18 -15.30 -7.12
C LEU A 73 16.68 -15.58 -7.25
N GLY A 74 17.44 -15.37 -6.18
CA GLY A 74 18.87 -15.67 -6.08
C GLY A 74 19.14 -17.05 -5.49
N ASP A 75 20.42 -17.38 -5.31
CA ASP A 75 20.81 -18.68 -4.74
C ASP A 75 20.48 -18.79 -3.25
N GLU A 76 20.58 -17.70 -2.50
CA GLU A 76 20.38 -17.68 -1.05
C GLU A 76 18.94 -17.28 -0.62
N GLY A 77 18.09 -16.88 -1.57
CA GLY A 77 16.72 -16.46 -1.29
C GLY A 77 16.10 -15.64 -2.40
N LEU A 78 15.04 -14.92 -2.07
CA LEU A 78 14.35 -14.05 -3.01
C LEU A 78 14.20 -12.63 -2.45
N GLU A 79 14.14 -11.67 -3.37
CA GLU A 79 13.84 -10.27 -3.12
C GLU A 79 12.57 -9.88 -3.87
N ARG A 80 11.66 -9.19 -3.19
CA ARG A 80 10.47 -8.63 -3.81
C ARG A 80 10.77 -7.22 -4.31
N LEU A 81 10.51 -6.96 -5.60
CA LEU A 81 10.86 -5.68 -6.21
C LEU A 81 9.87 -4.55 -5.86
N PHE A 82 8.65 -4.88 -5.45
CA PHE A 82 7.63 -3.92 -5.04
C PHE A 82 6.99 -4.36 -3.72
N GLU A 83 7.00 -3.51 -2.72
CA GLU A 83 6.61 -3.87 -1.35
C GLU A 83 5.10 -4.09 -1.13
N ARG A 84 4.23 -3.63 -2.06
CA ARG A 84 2.78 -3.65 -1.84
C ARG A 84 2.02 -4.56 -2.80
N GLU A 85 1.04 -5.26 -2.23
CA GLU A 85 0.00 -5.90 -3.02
C GLU A 85 -0.92 -4.84 -3.60
N ARG A 86 -1.24 -4.99 -4.89
CA ARG A 86 -2.19 -4.14 -5.62
C ARG A 86 -3.11 -5.00 -6.48
N VAL A 87 -4.27 -4.47 -6.82
CA VAL A 87 -5.21 -5.07 -7.78
C VAL A 87 -5.20 -4.23 -9.03
N VAL A 88 -5.00 -4.86 -10.18
CA VAL A 88 -5.07 -4.18 -11.49
C VAL A 88 -5.68 -5.12 -12.53
N LYS A 89 -6.18 -4.58 -13.65
CA LYS A 89 -6.60 -5.40 -14.79
C LYS A 89 -5.43 -6.24 -15.31
N ALA A 90 -5.67 -7.53 -15.59
CA ALA A 90 -4.62 -8.45 -16.01
C ALA A 90 -3.86 -7.96 -17.25
N ALA A 91 -4.55 -7.35 -18.22
CA ALA A 91 -3.92 -6.76 -19.40
C ALA A 91 -2.97 -5.62 -19.02
N MET A 92 -3.39 -4.73 -18.11
CA MET A 92 -2.57 -3.59 -17.65
C MET A 92 -1.32 -4.07 -16.90
N ALA A 93 -1.44 -5.07 -16.03
CA ALA A 93 -0.29 -5.64 -15.32
C ALA A 93 0.76 -6.16 -16.30
N LEU A 94 0.34 -6.89 -17.34
CA LEU A 94 1.22 -7.41 -18.36
C LEU A 94 1.83 -6.29 -19.22
N ASP A 95 1.05 -5.28 -19.59
CA ASP A 95 1.53 -4.15 -20.39
C ASP A 95 2.57 -3.31 -19.62
N GLU A 96 2.37 -3.09 -18.32
CA GLU A 96 3.37 -2.47 -17.45
C GLU A 96 4.66 -3.29 -17.39
N TRP A 97 4.55 -4.60 -17.20
CA TRP A 97 5.71 -5.48 -17.13
C TRP A 97 6.47 -5.55 -18.46
N ARG A 98 5.78 -5.55 -19.59
CA ARG A 98 6.38 -5.51 -20.93
C ARG A 98 7.24 -4.27 -21.19
N GLN A 99 7.00 -3.19 -20.44
CA GLN A 99 7.79 -1.94 -20.52
C GLN A 99 9.03 -1.98 -19.62
N THR A 100 9.16 -2.98 -18.74
CA THR A 100 10.34 -3.11 -17.89
C THR A 100 11.54 -3.63 -18.68
N ALA A 101 12.73 -3.15 -18.35
CA ALA A 101 13.97 -3.71 -18.85
C ALA A 101 14.04 -5.20 -18.51
N ASP A 102 14.56 -6.01 -19.45
CA ASP A 102 14.71 -7.46 -19.29
C ASP A 102 13.39 -8.23 -19.11
N TRP A 103 12.27 -7.72 -19.61
CA TRP A 103 10.99 -8.45 -19.60
C TRP A 103 11.10 -9.83 -20.25
N ASP A 104 11.90 -9.97 -21.27
CA ASP A 104 12.18 -11.22 -21.99
C ASP A 104 12.83 -12.31 -21.10
N GLN A 105 13.38 -11.91 -19.94
CA GLN A 105 13.99 -12.82 -18.96
C GLN A 105 13.06 -13.14 -17.79
N VAL A 106 11.89 -12.51 -17.69
CA VAL A 106 10.94 -12.72 -16.59
C VAL A 106 10.17 -14.02 -16.81
N GLN A 107 10.31 -14.97 -15.89
CA GLN A 107 9.48 -16.16 -15.81
C GLN A 107 8.14 -15.83 -15.16
N LEU A 108 7.08 -16.60 -15.44
CA LEU A 108 5.73 -16.30 -14.98
C LEU A 108 5.14 -17.45 -14.16
N THR A 109 4.45 -17.10 -13.08
CA THR A 109 3.73 -18.04 -12.23
C THR A 109 2.44 -17.40 -11.68
N GLY A 110 1.66 -18.17 -10.96
CA GLY A 110 0.44 -17.74 -10.30
C GLY A 110 -0.84 -18.28 -10.93
N ASP A 111 -1.86 -18.46 -10.10
CA ASP A 111 -3.16 -19.05 -10.53
C ASP A 111 -3.94 -18.15 -11.50
N GLY A 112 -3.63 -16.86 -11.56
CA GLY A 112 -4.14 -15.94 -12.57
C GLY A 112 -3.84 -16.38 -14.00
N LEU A 113 -2.75 -17.14 -14.23
CA LEU A 113 -2.40 -17.68 -15.53
C LEU A 113 -3.47 -18.66 -16.07
N VAL A 114 -4.24 -19.32 -15.19
CA VAL A 114 -5.36 -20.19 -15.61
C VAL A 114 -6.41 -19.41 -16.39
N ARG A 115 -6.74 -18.19 -15.96
CA ARG A 115 -7.76 -17.34 -16.60
C ARG A 115 -7.21 -16.43 -17.66
N TYR A 116 -6.06 -15.86 -17.40
CA TYR A 116 -5.50 -14.74 -18.18
C TYR A 116 -4.31 -15.15 -19.03
N GLY A 117 -3.89 -16.42 -19.03
CA GLY A 117 -2.80 -16.92 -19.87
C GLY A 117 -3.01 -16.68 -21.37
N LYS A 118 -4.29 -16.56 -21.81
CA LYS A 118 -4.62 -16.19 -23.20
C LYS A 118 -4.20 -14.75 -23.61
N LEU A 119 -3.83 -13.90 -22.65
CA LEU A 119 -3.27 -12.56 -22.88
C LEU A 119 -1.78 -12.59 -23.16
N LEU A 120 -1.13 -13.73 -22.93
CA LEU A 120 0.29 -13.96 -23.18
C LEU A 120 0.54 -14.30 -24.64
N GLY A 121 1.65 -13.79 -25.18
CA GLY A 121 2.19 -14.25 -26.46
C GLY A 121 2.84 -15.65 -26.34
N GLU A 122 3.25 -16.22 -27.48
CA GLU A 122 3.89 -17.54 -27.49
C GLU A 122 5.17 -17.58 -26.68
N ASP A 123 6.05 -16.56 -26.82
CA ASP A 123 7.32 -16.44 -26.07
C ASP A 123 7.06 -16.26 -24.57
N GLU A 124 6.04 -15.52 -24.18
CA GLU A 124 5.66 -15.32 -22.78
C GLU A 124 5.10 -16.61 -22.18
N THR A 125 4.29 -17.33 -22.93
CA THR A 125 3.75 -18.65 -22.54
C THR A 125 4.87 -19.66 -22.32
N ALA A 126 5.91 -19.65 -23.15
CA ALA A 126 7.07 -20.51 -23.00
C ALA A 126 7.89 -20.22 -21.73
N ARG A 127 7.75 -19.03 -21.16
CA ARG A 127 8.41 -18.63 -19.90
C ARG A 127 7.59 -18.91 -18.65
N CYS A 128 6.38 -19.44 -18.78
CA CYS A 128 5.61 -19.90 -17.63
C CYS A 128 6.33 -21.07 -16.96
N VAL A 129 6.49 -21.03 -15.64
CA VAL A 129 6.99 -22.17 -14.87
C VAL A 129 6.01 -23.35 -14.94
N GLU A 130 6.43 -24.53 -14.52
CA GLU A 130 5.57 -25.72 -14.48
C GLU A 130 4.26 -25.41 -13.73
N ARG A 131 3.15 -25.95 -14.25
CA ARG A 131 1.82 -25.63 -13.79
C ARG A 131 1.60 -25.91 -12.29
N ASP A 132 2.24 -26.93 -11.75
CA ASP A 132 2.15 -27.30 -10.34
C ASP A 132 2.74 -26.23 -9.40
N LEU A 133 3.55 -25.32 -9.94
CA LEU A 133 4.14 -24.19 -9.22
C LEU A 133 3.29 -22.90 -9.29
N TRP A 134 2.12 -22.94 -9.91
CA TRP A 134 1.24 -21.76 -10.01
C TRP A 134 0.48 -21.46 -8.71
N TRP A 135 0.51 -22.36 -7.76
CA TRP A 135 -0.12 -22.20 -6.45
C TRP A 135 0.92 -22.22 -5.33
N PRO A 136 0.68 -21.46 -4.24
CA PRO A 136 1.55 -21.52 -3.08
C PRO A 136 1.49 -22.91 -2.42
N SER A 137 2.63 -23.45 -2.06
CA SER A 137 2.74 -24.70 -1.31
C SER A 137 2.86 -24.45 0.20
N GLY A 138 2.64 -25.49 1.01
CA GLY A 138 2.89 -25.42 2.45
C GLY A 138 4.36 -25.11 2.78
N GLU A 139 5.30 -25.62 1.98
CA GLU A 139 6.73 -25.29 2.13
C GLU A 139 7.01 -23.83 1.76
N GLY A 140 6.40 -23.31 0.67
CA GLY A 140 6.49 -21.91 0.30
C GLY A 140 5.97 -20.97 1.40
N LEU A 141 4.85 -21.33 2.05
CA LEU A 141 4.33 -20.59 3.22
C LEU A 141 5.34 -20.59 4.38
N LEU A 142 5.95 -21.74 4.68
CA LEU A 142 6.94 -21.82 5.75
C LEU A 142 8.21 -21.00 5.45
N MET A 143 8.61 -20.93 4.18
CA MET A 143 9.79 -20.17 3.76
C MET A 143 9.51 -18.66 3.71
N ALA A 144 8.30 -18.26 3.36
CA ALA A 144 7.89 -16.86 3.28
C ALA A 144 7.73 -16.18 4.65
N HIS A 145 7.90 -16.93 5.77
CA HIS A 145 7.72 -16.33 7.08
C HIS A 145 8.79 -15.28 7.38
N ALA A 146 8.36 -14.08 7.70
CA ALA A 146 9.22 -13.06 8.29
C ALA A 146 9.46 -13.35 9.79
N ALA A 147 10.55 -12.83 10.34
CA ALA A 147 10.75 -12.81 11.79
C ALA A 147 9.66 -11.93 12.42
N GLY A 148 8.99 -12.44 13.44
CA GLY A 148 7.95 -11.73 14.17
C GLY A 148 7.64 -12.41 15.50
N ASP A 149 6.93 -11.71 16.38
CA ASP A 149 6.55 -12.20 17.72
C ASP A 149 5.53 -13.35 17.66
N GLY A 150 4.86 -13.51 16.51
CA GLY A 150 3.90 -14.59 16.29
C GLY A 150 2.60 -14.41 17.07
N ASP A 151 2.24 -13.20 17.47
CA ASP A 151 0.96 -12.92 18.13
C ASP A 151 -0.22 -13.20 17.18
N PRO A 152 -1.08 -14.20 17.48
CA PRO A 152 -2.24 -14.50 16.64
C PRO A 152 -3.20 -13.30 16.46
N ALA A 153 -3.26 -12.38 17.42
CA ALA A 153 -4.14 -11.21 17.33
C ALA A 153 -3.73 -10.28 16.18
N ARG A 154 -2.44 -10.17 15.90
CA ARG A 154 -1.86 -9.29 14.87
C ARG A 154 -1.93 -9.85 13.46
N VAL A 155 -2.28 -11.13 13.28
CA VAL A 155 -2.44 -11.71 11.94
C VAL A 155 -3.77 -11.27 11.35
N LEU A 156 -3.71 -10.31 10.44
CA LEU A 156 -4.86 -9.75 9.73
C LEU A 156 -4.80 -10.10 8.24
N PRO A 157 -5.93 -10.21 7.53
CA PRO A 157 -5.96 -10.34 6.09
C PRO A 157 -5.29 -9.16 5.39
N ILE A 158 -4.67 -9.42 4.24
CA ILE A 158 -4.23 -8.37 3.30
C ILE A 158 -5.44 -8.05 2.43
N TYR A 159 -6.04 -6.89 2.62
CA TYR A 159 -7.15 -6.40 1.82
C TYR A 159 -6.63 -5.42 0.77
N THR A 160 -6.80 -5.76 -0.48
CA THR A 160 -6.42 -4.93 -1.64
C THR A 160 -7.63 -4.37 -2.36
N ARG A 161 -8.83 -4.70 -1.88
CA ARG A 161 -10.10 -4.17 -2.40
C ARG A 161 -11.23 -4.39 -1.37
N LEU A 162 -12.28 -3.59 -1.50
CA LEU A 162 -13.51 -3.72 -0.72
C LEU A 162 -14.22 -5.05 -1.01
N SER A 163 -14.99 -5.57 -0.06
CA SER A 163 -15.89 -6.68 -0.31
C SER A 163 -17.02 -6.28 -1.27
N ASP A 164 -17.63 -7.26 -1.93
CA ASP A 164 -18.77 -7.01 -2.82
C ASP A 164 -19.94 -6.31 -2.10
N ALA A 165 -20.12 -6.59 -0.82
CA ALA A 165 -21.13 -5.93 0.02
C ALA A 165 -20.81 -4.45 0.24
N GLU A 166 -19.57 -4.13 0.55
CA GLU A 166 -19.09 -2.74 0.73
C GLU A 166 -19.10 -1.98 -0.59
N GLU A 167 -18.71 -2.60 -1.71
CA GLU A 167 -18.82 -2.01 -3.04
C GLU A 167 -20.30 -1.72 -3.43
N ASN A 168 -21.19 -2.67 -3.17
CA ASN A 168 -22.62 -2.50 -3.46
C ASN A 168 -23.26 -1.42 -2.58
N GLU A 169 -22.87 -1.35 -1.31
CA GLU A 169 -23.35 -0.31 -0.42
C GLU A 169 -22.85 1.08 -0.84
N ARG A 170 -21.57 1.21 -1.23
CA ARG A 170 -21.05 2.45 -1.83
C ARG A 170 -21.79 2.86 -3.09
N LYS A 171 -22.09 1.90 -3.99
CA LYS A 171 -22.91 2.15 -5.18
C LYS A 171 -24.31 2.66 -4.80
N ARG A 172 -24.93 2.02 -3.80
CA ARG A 172 -26.26 2.42 -3.29
C ARG A 172 -26.26 3.84 -2.71
N LEU A 173 -25.17 4.22 -2.04
CA LEU A 173 -24.99 5.54 -1.42
C LEU A 173 -24.50 6.61 -2.41
N GLY A 174 -24.31 6.29 -3.70
CA GLY A 174 -23.82 7.21 -4.72
C GLY A 174 -22.34 7.62 -4.50
N LEU A 175 -21.60 6.87 -3.68
CA LEU A 175 -20.20 7.14 -3.33
C LEU A 175 -19.21 6.48 -4.31
N VAL A 176 -19.67 6.01 -5.45
CA VAL A 176 -18.86 5.28 -6.42
C VAL A 176 -18.85 6.01 -7.75
N GLU A 177 -17.85 6.86 -7.93
CA GLU A 177 -17.25 7.08 -9.26
C GLU A 177 -15.85 7.73 -9.22
N SER A 178 -15.39 8.26 -8.09
CA SER A 178 -14.11 9.00 -8.06
C SER A 178 -12.89 8.23 -7.53
N ALA A 179 -13.08 7.14 -6.77
CA ALA A 179 -11.97 6.46 -6.10
C ALA A 179 -11.43 5.22 -6.84
N GLN A 180 -12.19 4.61 -7.74
CA GLN A 180 -11.74 3.41 -8.47
C GLN A 180 -11.00 3.71 -9.78
N SER A 181 -11.15 4.91 -10.34
CA SER A 181 -10.39 5.33 -11.52
C SER A 181 -9.02 5.91 -11.19
N GLU A 182 -8.75 6.24 -9.92
CA GLU A 182 -7.53 6.94 -9.53
C GLU A 182 -6.51 6.08 -8.77
N VAL A 183 -6.84 4.84 -8.41
CA VAL A 183 -5.91 3.89 -7.74
C VAL A 183 -5.19 2.98 -8.73
N THR A 184 -5.53 3.02 -10.00
CA THR A 184 -4.67 2.47 -11.03
C THR A 184 -3.48 3.39 -11.16
N GLY A 185 -2.29 2.90 -10.78
CA GLY A 185 -1.02 3.57 -11.00
C GLY A 185 -0.87 3.95 -12.46
N VAL A 186 -1.41 5.09 -12.79
CA VAL A 186 -0.94 5.92 -13.87
C VAL A 186 0.35 6.50 -13.33
N ALA A 187 1.46 6.31 -14.03
CA ALA A 187 2.53 7.27 -14.01
C ALA A 187 1.84 8.57 -14.43
N ASP A 188 1.36 9.32 -13.45
CA ASP A 188 0.55 10.49 -13.71
C ASP A 188 1.48 11.50 -14.36
N GLU A 189 1.21 11.81 -15.61
CA GLU A 189 1.50 13.10 -16.16
C GLU A 189 0.71 14.17 -15.39
N LEU A 190 1.01 14.31 -14.08
CA LEU A 190 0.63 15.49 -13.34
C LEU A 190 1.46 16.64 -13.91
N ALA A 191 0.83 17.49 -14.71
CA ALA A 191 1.45 18.62 -15.38
C ALA A 191 2.62 18.26 -16.34
N GLY A 192 2.59 17.09 -16.99
CA GLY A 192 3.63 16.67 -17.95
C GLY A 192 4.93 16.17 -17.29
N ARG A 193 4.88 15.72 -16.03
CA ARG A 193 6.01 15.21 -15.25
C ARG A 193 5.75 13.79 -14.78
N HIS A 194 6.79 12.97 -14.75
CA HIS A 194 6.76 11.62 -14.16
C HIS A 194 7.07 11.71 -12.67
N LEU A 195 6.05 11.99 -11.84
CA LEU A 195 6.21 11.98 -10.39
C LEU A 195 6.20 10.55 -9.84
N GLN A 196 7.14 10.26 -8.97
CA GLN A 196 7.21 9.00 -8.23
C GLN A 196 6.57 9.17 -6.85
N PHE A 197 5.51 8.40 -6.58
CA PHE A 197 4.88 8.32 -5.27
C PHE A 197 5.27 7.00 -4.60
N ARG A 198 5.81 7.06 -3.40
CA ARG A 198 6.20 5.87 -2.64
C ARG A 198 6.06 6.07 -1.13
N PRO A 199 6.04 4.99 -0.33
CA PRO A 199 6.19 5.10 1.11
C PRO A 199 7.45 5.87 1.49
N MET A 200 7.34 6.68 2.54
CA MET A 200 8.47 7.41 3.10
C MET A 200 9.42 6.44 3.81
N GLY A 201 10.71 6.58 3.59
CA GLY A 201 11.74 5.84 4.28
C GLY A 201 12.65 6.74 5.12
N ALA A 202 13.51 6.15 5.93
CA ALA A 202 14.43 6.91 6.79
C ALA A 202 15.34 7.87 6.01
N ALA A 203 15.70 7.53 4.77
CA ALA A 203 16.52 8.38 3.89
C ALA A 203 15.83 9.69 3.47
N ASP A 204 14.50 9.77 3.59
CA ASP A 204 13.74 10.96 3.22
C ASP A 204 13.64 11.99 4.34
N ALA A 205 13.98 11.63 5.58
CA ALA A 205 13.72 12.45 6.76
C ALA A 205 14.35 13.86 6.69
N GLU A 206 15.58 13.97 6.19
CA GLU A 206 16.25 15.26 5.99
C GLU A 206 15.53 16.11 4.92
N GLY A 207 15.18 15.51 3.78
CA GLY A 207 14.43 16.18 2.72
C GLY A 207 13.03 16.60 3.16
N ALA A 208 12.35 15.75 3.95
CA ALA A 208 11.04 16.03 4.50
C ALA A 208 11.08 17.23 5.47
N SER A 209 12.05 17.28 6.36
CA SER A 209 12.24 18.41 7.29
C SER A 209 12.56 19.71 6.55
N ALA A 210 13.37 19.66 5.50
CA ALA A 210 13.65 20.82 4.66
C ALA A 210 12.39 21.31 3.91
N LEU A 211 11.58 20.39 3.39
CA LEU A 211 10.30 20.70 2.74
C LEU A 211 9.31 21.33 3.71
N GLU A 212 9.18 20.77 4.91
CA GLU A 212 8.35 21.30 6.00
C GLU A 212 8.74 22.75 6.33
N THR A 213 10.03 23.00 6.53
CA THR A 213 10.55 24.34 6.79
C THR A 213 10.15 25.31 5.66
N ALA A 214 10.33 24.92 4.40
CA ALA A 214 9.96 25.76 3.25
C ALA A 214 8.44 25.99 3.12
N CYS A 215 7.62 25.03 3.57
CA CYS A 215 6.17 25.13 3.48
C CYS A 215 5.54 26.01 4.57
N PHE A 216 6.14 25.99 5.77
CA PHE A 216 5.56 26.57 6.99
C PHE A 216 6.41 27.68 7.59
N GLU A 217 7.45 28.15 6.89
CA GLU A 217 8.26 29.28 7.32
C GLU A 217 7.37 30.53 7.57
N GLY A 218 7.37 31.00 8.81
CA GLY A 218 6.52 32.13 9.23
C GLY A 218 5.06 31.78 9.60
N ALA A 219 4.64 30.51 9.51
CA ALA A 219 3.29 30.09 9.86
C ALA A 219 3.03 30.02 11.37
N GLY A 220 4.09 30.11 12.20
CA GLY A 220 3.96 30.19 13.66
C GLY A 220 3.90 28.84 14.38
N HIS A 221 4.12 27.73 13.67
CA HIS A 221 4.41 26.42 14.26
C HIS A 221 5.84 25.98 13.90
N GLU A 222 6.41 25.13 14.74
CA GLU A 222 7.72 24.57 14.48
C GLU A 222 7.64 23.49 13.40
N ALA A 223 8.50 23.56 12.39
CA ALA A 223 8.63 22.54 11.36
C ALA A 223 9.11 21.22 11.97
N TRP A 224 8.67 20.12 11.43
CA TRP A 224 9.08 18.78 11.86
C TRP A 224 10.57 18.59 11.59
N THR A 225 11.30 18.15 12.61
CA THR A 225 12.72 17.82 12.51
C THR A 225 12.92 16.43 11.87
N PRO A 226 14.11 16.14 11.31
CA PRO A 226 14.41 14.79 10.82
C PRO A 226 14.19 13.70 11.88
N GLY A 227 14.51 13.99 13.14
CA GLY A 227 14.30 13.08 14.26
C GLY A 227 12.83 12.78 14.53
N MET A 228 11.93 13.74 14.35
CA MET A 228 10.49 13.52 14.46
C MET A 228 9.99 12.59 13.36
N PHE A 229 10.37 12.81 12.11
CA PHE A 229 10.01 11.90 11.02
C PHE A 229 10.55 10.49 11.26
N LEU A 230 11.80 10.35 11.70
CA LEU A 230 12.37 9.04 12.01
C LEU A 230 11.62 8.32 13.13
N SER A 231 11.14 9.06 14.15
CA SER A 231 10.33 8.47 15.21
C SER A 231 8.98 7.96 14.73
N GLU A 232 8.36 8.60 13.73
CA GLU A 232 7.11 8.17 13.14
C GLU A 232 7.26 6.96 12.18
N LEU A 233 8.47 6.75 11.64
CA LEU A 233 8.81 5.63 10.77
C LEU A 233 9.33 4.41 11.53
N GLY A 234 9.55 4.53 12.84
CA GLY A 234 10.07 3.45 13.70
C GLY A 234 9.09 2.28 13.87
N GLU A 235 9.63 1.11 14.22
CA GLU A 235 8.82 -0.08 14.49
C GLU A 235 8.09 -0.01 15.84
N ASP A 236 8.54 0.85 16.77
CA ASP A 236 8.02 0.96 18.13
C ASP A 236 6.87 1.98 18.29
N VAL A 237 6.25 2.42 17.19
CA VAL A 237 5.12 3.37 17.27
C VAL A 237 3.87 2.71 17.84
N ALA A 238 3.22 3.40 18.77
CA ALA A 238 2.05 2.88 19.52
C ALA A 238 0.81 2.60 18.65
N ALA A 239 0.72 3.23 17.48
CA ALA A 239 -0.37 3.06 16.53
C ALA A 239 0.18 2.98 15.10
N PRO A 240 -0.50 2.27 14.17
CA PRO A 240 -0.05 2.19 12.78
C PRO A 240 0.08 3.56 12.13
N ARG A 241 1.12 3.73 11.33
CA ARG A 241 1.43 4.96 10.58
C ARG A 241 1.40 4.69 9.08
N SER A 242 1.02 5.69 8.32
CA SER A 242 1.18 5.71 6.87
C SER A 242 1.80 7.04 6.47
N TRP A 243 3.03 7.00 5.94
CA TRP A 243 3.74 8.16 5.42
C TRP A 243 4.12 7.95 3.97
N TRP A 244 3.82 8.92 3.14
CA TRP A 244 4.08 8.91 1.70
C TRP A 244 4.84 10.15 1.24
N VAL A 245 5.67 9.96 0.24
CA VAL A 245 6.45 11.03 -0.40
C VAL A 245 6.25 11.04 -1.90
N ALA A 246 6.37 12.22 -2.49
CA ALA A 246 6.35 12.45 -3.93
C ALA A 246 7.70 13.02 -4.37
N HIS A 247 8.33 12.41 -5.38
CA HIS A 247 9.61 12.82 -5.92
C HIS A 247 9.51 13.13 -7.42
N ASP A 248 10.35 14.07 -7.89
CA ASP A 248 10.63 14.34 -9.29
C ASP A 248 12.16 14.34 -9.45
N ASP A 249 12.70 13.45 -10.28
CA ASP A 249 14.15 13.27 -10.49
C ASP A 249 14.99 13.27 -9.20
N GLY A 250 14.48 12.60 -8.15
CA GLY A 250 15.15 12.50 -6.86
C GLY A 250 14.95 13.70 -5.92
N LYS A 251 14.30 14.78 -6.35
CA LYS A 251 13.90 15.88 -5.49
C LYS A 251 12.55 15.57 -4.83
N LEU A 252 12.48 15.68 -3.50
CA LEU A 252 11.24 15.55 -2.75
C LEU A 252 10.36 16.79 -2.96
N LEU A 253 9.15 16.61 -3.49
CA LEU A 253 8.20 17.68 -3.81
C LEU A 253 7.00 17.70 -2.87
N GLY A 254 6.72 16.61 -2.19
CA GLY A 254 5.59 16.56 -1.26
C GLY A 254 5.65 15.37 -0.32
N LEU A 255 4.96 15.48 0.78
CA LEU A 255 4.73 14.41 1.75
C LEU A 255 3.32 14.48 2.31
N ALA A 256 2.81 13.36 2.80
CA ALA A 256 1.65 13.29 3.67
C ALA A 256 1.80 12.13 4.65
N GLY A 257 1.31 12.31 5.86
CA GLY A 257 1.33 11.31 6.92
C GLY A 257 0.04 11.22 7.70
N GLY A 258 -0.27 10.02 8.18
CA GLY A 258 -1.43 9.75 9.01
C GLY A 258 -1.19 8.64 10.03
N MET A 259 -1.94 8.71 11.11
CA MET A 259 -1.94 7.75 12.23
C MET A 259 -3.31 7.10 12.34
N VAL A 260 -3.35 5.78 12.49
CA VAL A 260 -4.61 5.03 12.66
C VAL A 260 -4.92 4.86 14.15
N VAL A 261 -6.08 5.37 14.58
CA VAL A 261 -6.58 5.26 15.96
C VAL A 261 -8.07 4.92 15.92
N ASP A 262 -8.47 3.82 16.56
CA ASP A 262 -9.88 3.42 16.76
C ASP A 262 -10.76 3.42 15.50
N GLY A 263 -10.16 3.05 14.34
CA GLY A 263 -10.89 2.99 13.06
C GLY A 263 -11.00 4.33 12.33
N ASP A 264 -10.31 5.34 12.81
CA ASP A 264 -10.12 6.65 12.18
C ASP A 264 -8.67 6.83 11.73
N VAL A 265 -8.41 7.49 10.60
CA VAL A 265 -7.09 7.97 10.26
C VAL A 265 -6.98 9.46 10.55
N GLN A 266 -6.14 9.79 11.51
CA GLN A 266 -5.78 11.17 11.81
C GLN A 266 -4.65 11.60 10.88
N ILE A 267 -4.93 12.53 9.96
CA ILE A 267 -3.90 13.12 9.10
C ILE A 267 -3.04 14.03 9.97
N LEU A 268 -1.75 13.70 10.04
CA LEU A 268 -0.77 14.38 10.90
C LEU A 268 -0.12 15.56 10.19
N ASP A 269 0.18 15.36 8.89
CA ASP A 269 0.89 16.36 8.12
C ASP A 269 0.62 16.21 6.61
N VAL A 270 0.62 17.35 5.90
CA VAL A 270 0.56 17.43 4.43
C VAL A 270 1.37 18.62 3.95
N ALA A 271 2.51 18.38 3.33
CA ALA A 271 3.36 19.42 2.79
C ALA A 271 3.60 19.22 1.30
N VAL A 272 3.56 20.30 0.52
CA VAL A 272 3.91 20.31 -0.91
C VAL A 272 4.74 21.57 -1.21
N ASP A 273 5.86 21.37 -1.89
CA ASP A 273 6.76 22.43 -2.35
C ASP A 273 5.94 23.60 -2.92
N PRO A 274 6.09 24.83 -2.37
CA PRO A 274 5.31 25.99 -2.80
C PRO A 274 5.30 26.23 -4.32
N ALA A 275 6.39 25.89 -5.01
CA ALA A 275 6.50 26.00 -6.45
C ALA A 275 5.69 24.94 -7.22
N HIS A 276 5.23 23.88 -6.55
CA HIS A 276 4.52 22.72 -7.13
C HIS A 276 3.11 22.53 -6.56
N ARG A 277 2.59 23.56 -5.88
CA ARG A 277 1.19 23.57 -5.39
C ARG A 277 0.21 23.63 -6.56
N ARG A 278 -1.02 23.12 -6.31
CA ARG A 278 -2.13 23.06 -7.30
C ARG A 278 -1.89 22.11 -8.47
N GLU A 279 -0.83 21.31 -8.43
CA GLU A 279 -0.53 20.24 -9.40
C GLU A 279 -1.12 18.87 -9.01
N GLY A 280 -1.96 18.78 -7.97
CA GLY A 280 -2.62 17.54 -7.55
C GLY A 280 -1.78 16.65 -6.61
N ILE A 281 -0.53 17.02 -6.30
CA ILE A 281 0.40 16.22 -5.48
C ILE A 281 -0.21 15.88 -4.11
N ALA A 282 -0.72 16.88 -3.37
CA ALA A 282 -1.33 16.65 -2.06
C ALA A 282 -2.53 15.69 -2.13
N ARG A 283 -3.40 15.84 -3.14
CA ARG A 283 -4.55 14.95 -3.36
C ARG A 283 -4.08 13.51 -3.54
N LYS A 284 -3.05 13.29 -4.34
CA LYS A 284 -2.51 11.96 -4.60
C LYS A 284 -1.87 11.34 -3.35
N LEU A 285 -1.07 12.11 -2.62
CA LEU A 285 -0.47 11.67 -1.35
C LEU A 285 -1.55 11.27 -0.32
N LEU A 286 -2.57 12.11 -0.14
CA LEU A 286 -3.69 11.81 0.76
C LEU A 286 -4.49 10.59 0.31
N SER A 287 -4.62 10.35 -1.01
CA SER A 287 -5.27 9.13 -1.49
C SER A 287 -4.50 7.86 -1.10
N HIS A 288 -3.16 7.91 -1.09
CA HIS A 288 -2.33 6.81 -0.62
C HIS A 288 -2.45 6.59 0.90
N VAL A 289 -2.38 7.67 1.70
CA VAL A 289 -2.58 7.59 3.16
C VAL A 289 -3.97 7.04 3.50
N SER A 290 -5.02 7.54 2.83
CA SER A 290 -6.40 7.06 3.03
C SER A 290 -6.56 5.61 2.61
N TYR A 291 -5.92 5.21 1.52
CA TYR A 291 -5.91 3.81 1.08
C TYR A 291 -5.28 2.90 2.13
N ASP A 292 -4.11 3.26 2.66
CA ASP A 292 -3.46 2.48 3.72
C ASP A 292 -4.34 2.35 4.97
N ALA A 293 -4.95 3.45 5.38
CA ALA A 293 -5.86 3.48 6.52
C ALA A 293 -7.08 2.58 6.30
N GLN A 294 -7.69 2.61 5.11
CA GLN A 294 -8.78 1.69 4.74
C GLN A 294 -8.34 0.23 4.82
N MET A 295 -7.11 -0.08 4.40
CA MET A 295 -6.54 -1.42 4.51
C MET A 295 -6.36 -1.88 5.96
N LEU A 296 -6.23 -0.94 6.89
CA LEU A 296 -6.19 -1.17 8.34
C LEU A 296 -7.57 -1.14 9.00
N GLY A 297 -8.64 -0.99 8.20
CA GLY A 297 -10.04 -1.04 8.66
C GLY A 297 -10.61 0.32 9.07
N CYS A 298 -9.93 1.43 8.78
CA CYS A 298 -10.49 2.76 9.01
C CYS A 298 -11.70 3.03 8.11
N THR A 299 -12.71 3.65 8.67
CA THR A 299 -13.93 4.06 7.96
C THR A 299 -14.09 5.58 7.92
N THR A 300 -13.30 6.29 8.71
CA THR A 300 -13.29 7.75 8.82
C THR A 300 -11.87 8.29 8.72
N ALA A 301 -11.78 9.58 8.39
CA ALA A 301 -10.53 10.34 8.41
C ALA A 301 -10.78 11.69 9.08
N SER A 302 -9.86 12.12 9.92
CA SER A 302 -9.90 13.41 10.60
C SER A 302 -8.58 14.16 10.45
N LEU A 303 -8.66 15.48 10.58
CA LEU A 303 -7.51 16.37 10.58
C LEU A 303 -7.83 17.67 11.29
N GLU A 304 -6.80 18.41 11.67
CA GLU A 304 -6.90 19.79 12.06
C GLU A 304 -6.24 20.69 11.00
N VAL A 305 -6.91 21.78 10.63
CA VAL A 305 -6.38 22.80 9.70
C VAL A 305 -6.61 24.21 10.26
N GLU A 306 -5.64 25.11 10.08
CA GLU A 306 -5.79 26.52 10.47
C GLU A 306 -6.93 27.18 9.69
N ASP A 307 -7.88 27.82 10.40
CA ASP A 307 -9.09 28.45 9.85
C ASP A 307 -8.79 29.52 8.75
N GLY A 308 -7.59 30.01 8.65
CA GLY A 308 -7.15 30.92 7.58
C GLY A 308 -6.51 30.23 6.37
N ASN A 309 -6.31 28.89 6.39
CA ASN A 309 -5.66 28.17 5.31
C ASN A 309 -6.67 27.75 4.22
N GLU A 310 -7.15 28.77 3.45
CA GLU A 310 -8.16 28.56 2.40
C GLU A 310 -7.74 27.49 1.38
N GLY A 311 -6.43 27.37 1.06
CA GLY A 311 -5.91 26.42 0.09
C GLY A 311 -6.06 24.97 0.58
N ALA A 312 -5.73 24.70 1.84
CA ALA A 312 -5.88 23.38 2.46
C ALA A 312 -7.35 23.04 2.69
N ILE A 313 -8.14 23.99 3.17
CA ILE A 313 -9.60 23.83 3.37
C ILE A 313 -10.28 23.46 2.04
N ALA A 314 -9.94 24.15 0.94
CA ALA A 314 -10.48 23.83 -0.38
C ALA A 314 -10.09 22.41 -0.86
N LEU A 315 -8.85 21.97 -0.58
CA LEU A 315 -8.40 20.61 -0.87
C LEU A 315 -9.21 19.58 -0.07
N TYR A 316 -9.34 19.78 1.24
CA TYR A 316 -10.04 18.82 2.11
C TYR A 316 -11.53 18.75 1.79
N ASN A 317 -12.19 19.88 1.55
CA ASN A 317 -13.58 19.90 1.08
C ASN A 317 -13.77 19.15 -0.24
N ALA A 318 -12.82 19.30 -1.19
CA ALA A 318 -12.84 18.55 -2.47
C ALA A 318 -12.57 17.06 -2.31
N LEU A 319 -12.04 16.62 -1.17
CA LEU A 319 -11.85 15.21 -0.78
C LEU A 319 -13.02 14.68 0.08
N GLY A 320 -14.03 15.49 0.37
CA GLY A 320 -15.22 15.09 1.12
C GLY A 320 -15.14 15.30 2.63
N PHE A 321 -14.10 15.97 3.14
CA PHE A 321 -14.06 16.39 4.55
C PHE A 321 -15.09 17.51 4.80
N THR A 322 -15.62 17.52 6.00
CA THR A 322 -16.56 18.55 6.49
C THR A 322 -16.13 19.04 7.85
N GLU A 323 -16.38 20.32 8.16
CA GLU A 323 -16.07 20.86 9.49
C GLU A 323 -16.85 20.09 10.55
N ALA A 324 -16.14 19.49 11.50
CA ALA A 324 -16.70 18.74 12.63
C ALA A 324 -16.69 19.55 13.93
N GLY A 325 -15.87 20.57 14.02
CA GLY A 325 -15.72 21.40 15.20
C GLY A 325 -14.62 22.43 15.05
N ARG A 326 -14.41 23.21 16.11
CA ARG A 326 -13.42 24.28 16.15
C ARG A 326 -12.65 24.24 17.46
N ARG A 327 -11.31 24.30 17.39
CA ARG A 327 -10.41 24.41 18.55
C ARG A 327 -9.76 25.78 18.57
N ARG A 328 -10.16 26.61 19.55
CA ARG A 328 -9.67 27.99 19.66
C ARG A 328 -8.20 28.04 20.06
N GLY A 329 -7.42 28.85 19.35
CA GLY A 329 -6.01 29.10 19.67
C GLY A 329 -5.11 27.87 19.49
N TYR A 330 -5.51 26.87 18.74
CA TYR A 330 -4.77 25.61 18.55
C TYR A 330 -3.40 25.86 17.92
N TYR A 331 -3.32 26.72 16.91
CA TYR A 331 -2.08 27.11 16.23
C TYR A 331 -1.43 28.40 16.80
N GLY A 332 -1.87 28.86 18.01
CA GLY A 332 -1.38 30.05 18.66
C GLY A 332 -2.46 31.12 18.86
N ALA A 333 -2.09 32.25 19.43
CA ALA A 333 -3.02 33.32 19.75
C ALA A 333 -3.73 33.86 18.50
N GLY A 334 -5.06 33.67 18.44
CA GLY A 334 -5.88 34.12 17.32
C GLY A 334 -5.91 33.19 16.11
N LYS A 335 -5.30 32.01 16.19
CA LYS A 335 -5.26 30.99 15.13
C LYS A 335 -6.00 29.74 15.58
N ASP A 336 -7.25 29.61 15.15
CA ASP A 336 -8.09 28.47 15.46
C ASP A 336 -7.83 27.31 14.49
N ALA A 337 -8.09 26.07 14.94
CA ALA A 337 -8.21 24.91 14.07
C ALA A 337 -9.68 24.57 13.81
N ILE A 338 -9.96 24.10 12.62
CA ILE A 338 -11.25 23.52 12.23
C ILE A 338 -11.06 22.08 11.80
#